data_af421210849708460d351c3f96bd34b6
#
_entry.id   af421210849708460d351c3f96bd34b6
#
_cell.length_a   1.000
_cell.length_b   1.000
_cell.length_c   1.000
_cell.angle_alpha   90.00
_cell.angle_beta   90.00
_cell.angle_gamma   90.00
#
_symmetry.space_group_name_H-M   'P 1'
#
loop_
_entity.id
_entity.type
_entity.pdbx_description
1 polymer ?
#
loop_
_entity_poly.entity_id
_entity_poly.type
_entity_poly.pdbx_seq_one_letter_code
_entity_poly.pdbx_strand_id
1 'polypeptide(L)'
;MRSNQCHHQAFYDRLFTILRQPVLRDGAWQQLECTAAWDGNWTNDCFLAYGWQLQGQSPIVVTVNYAPNQSQCHIRIPMLELASKNWRLEDQLTGKCYDWKGDDLAARGLFVDHAPWQAAVFLLKDQPVIDT
;
A
#
# COMPACT_ATOMS: atom_id res chain seq x y z
N MET A 1 -4.42 -28.25 -0.25
CA MET A 1 -3.80 -27.63 -1.43
C MET A 1 -4.83 -27.01 -2.37
N ARG A 2 -5.88 -27.71 -2.68
CA ARG A 2 -6.89 -27.20 -3.62
C ARG A 2 -7.71 -26.06 -3.05
N SER A 3 -7.98 -26.05 -1.74
CA SER A 3 -8.68 -24.94 -1.11
C SER A 3 -7.91 -23.63 -1.23
N ASN A 4 -6.56 -23.70 -1.21
CA ASN A 4 -5.73 -22.53 -1.38
C ASN A 4 -5.84 -21.96 -2.79
N GLN A 5 -6.05 -22.80 -3.79
CA GLN A 5 -6.23 -22.34 -5.17
C GLN A 5 -7.50 -21.51 -5.33
N CYS A 6 -8.58 -21.87 -4.65
CA CYS A 6 -9.82 -21.11 -4.69
C CYS A 6 -9.63 -19.72 -4.10
N HIS A 7 -8.92 -19.61 -2.98
CA HIS A 7 -8.63 -18.32 -2.37
C HIS A 7 -7.73 -17.48 -3.27
N HIS A 8 -6.73 -18.10 -3.89
CA HIS A 8 -5.84 -17.41 -4.79
C HIS A 8 -6.57 -16.91 -6.03
N GLN A 9 -7.53 -17.68 -6.54
CA GLN A 9 -8.30 -17.29 -7.71
C GLN A 9 -9.08 -16.00 -7.45
N ALA A 10 -9.78 -15.91 -6.34
CA ALA A 10 -10.55 -14.74 -5.97
C ALA A 10 -9.64 -13.53 -5.78
N PHE A 11 -8.47 -13.73 -5.17
CA PHE A 11 -7.47 -12.70 -5.00
C PHE A 11 -6.98 -12.16 -6.35
N TYR A 12 -6.63 -13.06 -7.26
CA TYR A 12 -6.13 -12.67 -8.58
C TYR A 12 -7.20 -11.97 -9.41
N ASP A 13 -8.46 -12.41 -9.32
CA ASP A 13 -9.56 -11.75 -10.03
C ASP A 13 -9.71 -10.30 -9.57
N ARG A 14 -9.65 -10.05 -8.27
CA ARG A 14 -9.69 -8.69 -7.72
C ARG A 14 -8.48 -7.89 -8.17
N LEU A 15 -7.31 -8.48 -8.08
CA LEU A 15 -6.08 -7.81 -8.48
C LEU A 15 -6.12 -7.40 -9.95
N PHE A 16 -6.55 -8.29 -10.84
CA PHE A 16 -6.68 -7.96 -12.26
C PHE A 16 -7.68 -6.84 -12.51
N THR A 17 -8.78 -6.83 -11.78
CA THR A 17 -9.76 -5.74 -11.89
C THR A 17 -9.13 -4.40 -11.53
N ILE A 18 -8.33 -4.39 -10.47
CA ILE A 18 -7.63 -3.18 -10.03
C ILE A 18 -6.57 -2.76 -11.05
N LEU A 19 -5.82 -3.70 -11.58
CA LEU A 19 -4.75 -3.43 -12.55
C LEU A 19 -5.25 -2.87 -13.87
N ARG A 20 -6.55 -2.99 -14.14
CA ARG A 20 -7.16 -2.39 -15.33
C ARG A 20 -7.46 -0.91 -15.17
N GLN A 21 -7.34 -0.36 -13.97
CA GLN A 21 -7.60 1.06 -13.76
C GLN A 21 -6.60 1.92 -14.52
N PRO A 22 -7.05 3.07 -15.05
CA PRO A 22 -6.16 3.91 -15.86
C PRO A 22 -4.86 4.31 -15.16
N VAL A 23 -4.89 4.53 -13.84
CA VAL A 23 -3.71 4.93 -13.10
C VAL A 23 -2.61 3.87 -13.17
N LEU A 24 -2.98 2.59 -13.21
CA LEU A 24 -2.00 1.51 -13.28
C LEU A 24 -1.54 1.21 -14.70
N ARG A 25 -2.41 1.44 -15.70
CA ARG A 25 -2.02 1.23 -17.10
C ARG A 25 -1.16 2.36 -17.64
N ASP A 26 -1.51 3.60 -17.30
CA ASP A 26 -0.97 4.78 -17.95
C ASP A 26 -0.12 5.62 -17.00
N GLY A 27 -0.17 5.33 -15.70
CA GLY A 27 0.56 6.09 -14.70
C GLY A 27 2.04 5.72 -14.62
N ALA A 28 2.82 6.63 -14.10
CA ALA A 28 4.21 6.36 -13.77
C ALA A 28 4.27 5.47 -12.52
N TRP A 29 5.09 4.44 -12.57
CA TRP A 29 5.25 3.54 -11.43
C TRP A 29 6.70 3.51 -10.96
N GLN A 30 6.89 3.19 -9.70
CA GLN A 30 8.22 3.00 -9.13
C GLN A 30 8.16 2.01 -7.98
N GLN A 31 9.28 1.35 -7.75
CA GLN A 31 9.43 0.51 -6.56
C GLN A 31 9.65 1.42 -5.36
N LEU A 32 9.00 1.08 -4.24
CA LEU A 32 9.09 1.85 -3.02
C LEU A 32 10.01 1.18 -2.02
N GLU A 33 10.74 2.00 -1.27
CA GLU A 33 11.65 1.50 -0.24
C GLU A 33 10.88 1.04 0.98
N CYS A 34 11.22 -0.14 1.48
CA CYS A 34 10.67 -0.71 2.70
C CYS A 34 11.75 -0.70 3.78
N THR A 35 11.50 0.01 4.87
CA THR A 35 12.46 0.12 5.97
C THR A 35 11.98 -0.67 7.18
N ALA A 36 12.90 -0.98 8.09
CA ALA A 36 12.57 -1.76 9.29
C ALA A 36 11.49 -1.06 10.11
N ALA A 37 10.51 -1.82 10.57
CA ALA A 37 9.41 -1.30 11.38
C ALA A 37 9.91 -0.82 12.75
N TRP A 38 10.88 -1.52 13.32
CA TRP A 38 11.55 -1.15 14.57
C TRP A 38 12.92 -1.82 14.62
N ASP A 39 13.74 -1.40 15.56
CA ASP A 39 15.10 -1.95 15.71
C ASP A 39 15.03 -3.44 15.96
N GLY A 40 15.83 -4.20 15.20
CA GLY A 40 15.90 -5.64 15.33
C GLY A 40 14.85 -6.40 14.53
N ASN A 41 13.92 -5.72 13.89
CA ASN A 41 12.94 -6.36 13.02
C ASN A 41 13.39 -6.21 11.56
N TRP A 42 13.85 -7.30 10.98
CA TRP A 42 14.35 -7.32 9.60
C TRP A 42 13.33 -7.84 8.58
N THR A 43 12.05 -7.97 9.00
CA THR A 43 11.01 -8.49 8.09
C THR A 43 10.66 -7.52 6.98
N ASN A 44 11.19 -6.29 7.02
CA ASN A 44 11.05 -5.38 5.89
C ASN A 44 11.59 -5.98 4.58
N ASP A 45 12.56 -6.88 4.64
CA ASP A 45 13.09 -7.56 3.47
C ASP A 45 12.08 -8.50 2.82
N CYS A 46 11.02 -8.85 3.52
CA CYS A 46 9.97 -9.72 3.00
C CYS A 46 8.97 -8.98 2.12
N PHE A 47 9.04 -7.66 2.08
CA PHE A 47 8.04 -6.85 1.37
C PHE A 47 8.49 -6.45 -0.02
N LEU A 48 7.49 -6.44 -0.91
CA LEU A 48 7.59 -5.74 -2.19
C LEU A 48 6.55 -4.63 -2.16
N ALA A 49 6.94 -3.44 -2.56
CA ALA A 49 6.04 -2.29 -2.58
C ALA A 49 6.25 -1.49 -3.85
N TYR A 50 5.15 -1.07 -4.46
CA TYR A 50 5.16 -0.29 -5.70
C TYR A 50 4.16 0.83 -5.60
N GLY A 51 4.51 1.98 -6.16
CA GLY A 51 3.60 3.11 -6.27
C GLY A 51 3.31 3.44 -7.72
N TRP A 52 2.08 3.82 -8.00
CA TRP A 52 1.64 4.31 -9.30
C TRP A 52 1.01 5.67 -9.15
N GLN A 53 1.31 6.55 -10.08
CA GLN A 53 0.76 7.89 -10.08
C GLN A 53 0.42 8.31 -11.50
N LEU A 54 -0.79 8.81 -11.68
CA LEU A 54 -1.26 9.41 -12.93
C LEU A 54 -1.92 10.73 -12.61
N GLN A 55 -1.55 11.77 -13.32
CA GLN A 55 -2.11 13.10 -13.07
C GLN A 55 -3.63 13.08 -13.17
N GLY A 56 -4.28 13.67 -12.17
CA GLY A 56 -5.74 13.72 -12.12
C GLY A 56 -6.39 12.48 -11.52
N GLN A 57 -5.61 11.47 -11.16
CA GLN A 57 -6.09 10.24 -10.53
C GLN A 57 -5.50 10.09 -9.13
N SER A 58 -6.20 9.37 -8.27
CA SER A 58 -5.66 9.02 -6.96
C SER A 58 -4.50 8.06 -7.12
N PRO A 59 -3.37 8.31 -6.45
CA PRO A 59 -2.23 7.36 -6.49
C PRO A 59 -2.60 6.02 -5.88
N ILE A 60 -1.90 4.99 -6.32
CA ILE A 60 -2.09 3.63 -5.79
C ILE A 60 -0.76 3.12 -5.26
N VAL A 61 -0.79 2.51 -4.08
CA VAL A 61 0.36 1.83 -3.48
C VAL A 61 0.00 0.37 -3.30
N VAL A 62 0.80 -0.51 -3.88
CA VAL A 62 0.64 -1.95 -3.75
C VAL A 62 1.72 -2.47 -2.83
N THR A 63 1.32 -3.27 -1.84
CA THR A 63 2.24 -3.87 -0.88
C THR A 63 2.00 -5.37 -0.81
N VAL A 64 3.08 -6.15 -0.76
CA VAL A 64 2.99 -7.61 -0.67
C VAL A 64 3.99 -8.10 0.34
N ASN A 65 3.54 -8.91 1.29
CA ASN A 65 4.43 -9.70 2.13
C ASN A 65 4.71 -11.01 1.39
N TYR A 66 5.88 -11.10 0.79
CA TYR A 66 6.28 -12.24 -0.03
C TYR A 66 7.09 -13.22 0.82
N ALA A 67 6.49 -13.69 1.92
CA ALA A 67 7.16 -14.59 2.85
C ALA A 67 6.14 -15.42 3.63
N PRO A 68 6.55 -16.58 4.16
CA PRO A 68 5.65 -17.46 4.92
C PRO A 68 5.49 -17.05 6.38
N ASN A 69 5.95 -15.89 6.78
CA ASN A 69 5.85 -15.38 8.15
C ASN A 69 5.17 -14.02 8.16
N GLN A 70 4.59 -13.67 9.29
CA GLN A 70 4.07 -12.32 9.48
C GLN A 70 5.22 -11.32 9.47
N SER A 71 5.03 -10.19 8.80
CA SER A 71 6.09 -9.21 8.57
C SER A 71 5.56 -7.80 8.70
N GLN A 72 6.43 -6.89 9.12
CA GLN A 72 6.12 -5.48 9.30
C GLN A 72 7.20 -4.62 8.65
N CYS A 73 6.79 -3.46 8.15
CA CYS A 73 7.75 -2.49 7.64
C CYS A 73 7.13 -1.09 7.60
N HIS A 74 7.96 -0.11 7.33
CA HIS A 74 7.51 1.22 6.91
C HIS A 74 7.84 1.39 5.44
N ILE A 75 6.88 1.90 4.66
CA ILE A 75 7.05 2.09 3.22
C ILE A 75 7.17 3.58 2.94
N ARG A 76 8.26 3.97 2.30
CA ARG A 76 8.48 5.35 1.88
C ARG A 76 7.72 5.65 0.60
N ILE A 77 7.01 6.77 0.58
CA ILE A 77 6.20 7.19 -0.58
C ILE A 77 6.71 8.55 -1.06
N PRO A 78 7.86 8.57 -1.77
CA PRO A 78 8.53 9.84 -2.09
C PRO A 78 7.86 10.65 -3.19
N MET A 79 7.00 10.03 -4.00
CA MET A 79 6.38 10.72 -5.13
C MET A 79 5.23 11.63 -4.73
N LEU A 80 4.84 11.66 -3.45
CA LEU A 80 3.72 12.47 -2.99
C LEU A 80 4.17 13.49 -1.95
N GLU A 81 3.53 14.66 -1.97
CA GLU A 81 3.65 15.63 -0.89
C GLU A 81 2.71 15.21 0.23
N LEU A 82 3.24 14.43 1.16
CA LEU A 82 2.43 13.86 2.23
C LEU A 82 2.18 14.83 3.37
N ALA A 83 3.18 15.64 3.70
CA ALA A 83 3.11 16.52 4.87
C ALA A 83 2.02 17.59 4.73
N SER A 84 1.48 18.03 5.85
CA SER A 84 0.46 19.08 5.95
C SER A 84 -0.90 18.69 5.40
N LYS A 85 -1.10 17.43 5.11
CA LYS A 85 -2.39 16.91 4.64
C LYS A 85 -2.77 15.71 5.47
N ASN A 86 -4.06 15.39 5.49
CA ASN A 86 -4.54 14.11 5.98
C ASN A 86 -4.80 13.21 4.80
N TRP A 87 -4.56 11.93 4.98
CA TRP A 87 -4.72 10.94 3.90
C TRP A 87 -5.65 9.83 4.32
N ARG A 88 -6.50 9.43 3.41
CA ARG A 88 -7.29 8.21 3.55
C ARG A 88 -6.75 7.16 2.58
N LEU A 89 -6.42 6.01 3.12
CA LEU A 89 -5.98 4.87 2.34
C LEU A 89 -7.10 3.85 2.30
N GLU A 90 -7.58 3.55 1.10
CA GLU A 90 -8.64 2.59 0.88
C GLU A 90 -8.05 1.33 0.30
N ASP A 91 -8.09 0.24 1.05
CA ASP A 91 -7.60 -1.04 0.56
C ASP A 91 -8.63 -1.64 -0.39
N GLN A 92 -8.28 -1.73 -1.65
CA GLN A 92 -9.18 -2.20 -2.70
C GLN A 92 -9.44 -3.71 -2.62
N LEU A 93 -8.61 -4.44 -1.89
CA LEU A 93 -8.78 -5.89 -1.74
C LEU A 93 -9.74 -6.24 -0.60
N THR A 94 -9.73 -5.48 0.48
CA THR A 94 -10.55 -5.76 1.66
C THR A 94 -11.71 -4.78 1.84
N GLY A 95 -11.62 -3.61 1.24
CA GLY A 95 -12.58 -2.52 1.42
C GLY A 95 -12.35 -1.72 2.69
N LYS A 96 -11.32 -2.01 3.46
CA LYS A 96 -11.02 -1.27 4.69
C LYS A 96 -10.39 0.07 4.38
N CYS A 97 -10.70 1.07 5.21
CA CYS A 97 -10.15 2.41 5.09
C CYS A 97 -9.33 2.75 6.32
N TYR A 98 -8.24 3.47 6.10
CA TYR A 98 -7.33 3.89 7.16
C TYR A 98 -7.06 5.38 6.99
N ASP A 99 -7.13 6.13 8.09
CA ASP A 99 -6.82 7.55 8.07
C ASP A 99 -5.44 7.77 8.68
N TRP A 100 -4.62 8.55 7.99
CA TRP A 100 -3.25 8.86 8.39
C TRP A 100 -2.99 10.36 8.33
N LYS A 101 -2.20 10.83 9.26
CA LYS A 101 -1.66 12.19 9.18
C LYS A 101 -0.49 12.19 8.20
N GLY A 102 -0.51 13.12 7.26
CA GLY A 102 0.54 13.20 6.27
C GLY A 102 1.91 13.46 6.86
N ASP A 103 1.98 14.20 7.97
CA ASP A 103 3.25 14.44 8.65
C ASP A 103 3.88 13.16 9.16
N ASP A 104 3.07 12.22 9.68
CA ASP A 104 3.55 10.92 10.13
C ASP A 104 4.02 10.07 8.95
N LEU A 105 3.26 10.09 7.85
CA LEU A 105 3.65 9.35 6.64
C LEU A 105 4.96 9.89 6.06
N ALA A 106 5.14 11.20 6.08
CA ALA A 106 6.36 11.80 5.55
C ALA A 106 7.56 11.49 6.44
N ALA A 107 7.37 11.48 7.77
CA ALA A 107 8.45 11.28 8.72
C ALA A 107 8.92 9.83 8.78
N ARG A 108 7.99 8.89 8.82
CA ARG A 108 8.30 7.46 9.07
C ARG A 108 7.99 6.56 7.90
N GLY A 109 7.12 6.98 6.98
CA GLY A 109 6.55 6.13 5.96
C GLY A 109 5.27 5.46 6.44
N LEU A 110 4.65 4.69 5.56
CA LEU A 110 3.42 3.96 5.85
C LEU A 110 3.74 2.67 6.59
N PHE A 111 3.26 2.55 7.83
CA PHE A 111 3.41 1.30 8.57
C PHE A 111 2.49 0.23 8.00
N VAL A 112 3.04 -0.95 7.72
CA VAL A 112 2.29 -2.09 7.20
C VAL A 112 2.63 -3.32 8.02
N ASP A 113 1.59 -4.06 8.41
CA ASP A 113 1.70 -5.33 9.12
C ASP A 113 0.86 -6.35 8.37
N HIS A 114 1.53 -7.26 7.67
CA HIS A 114 0.88 -8.25 6.83
C HIS A 114 1.12 -9.66 7.33
N ALA A 115 0.05 -10.47 7.28
CA ALA A 115 0.14 -11.90 7.45
C ALA A 115 0.95 -12.54 6.31
N PRO A 116 1.39 -13.80 6.45
CA PRO A 116 2.10 -14.47 5.36
C PRO A 116 1.36 -14.36 4.03
N TRP A 117 2.07 -13.97 2.98
CA TRP A 117 1.56 -13.86 1.60
C TRP A 117 0.43 -12.84 1.42
N GLN A 118 0.18 -12.01 2.41
CA GLN A 118 -0.87 -11.00 2.33
C GLN A 118 -0.42 -9.83 1.45
N ALA A 119 -1.37 -9.29 0.70
CA ALA A 119 -1.16 -8.09 -0.10
C ALA A 119 -2.22 -7.04 0.23
N ALA A 120 -1.92 -5.79 -0.06
CA ALA A 120 -2.87 -4.70 0.00
C ALA A 120 -2.68 -3.81 -1.22
N VAL A 121 -3.77 -3.22 -1.70
CA VAL A 121 -3.75 -2.25 -2.78
C VAL A 121 -4.45 -1.01 -2.26
N PHE A 122 -3.67 -0.01 -1.89
CA PHE A 122 -4.19 1.21 -1.28
C PHE A 122 -4.41 2.28 -2.34
N LEU A 123 -5.62 2.80 -2.39
CA LEU A 123 -5.93 4.01 -3.12
C LEU A 123 -5.78 5.17 -2.13
N LEU A 124 -4.95 6.14 -2.46
CA LEU A 124 -4.64 7.25 -1.55
C LEU A 124 -5.45 8.48 -1.94
N LYS A 125 -6.22 8.98 -0.99
CA LYS A 125 -7.01 10.20 -1.17
C LYS A 125 -6.60 11.21 -0.11
N ASP A 126 -6.24 12.42 -0.57
CA ASP A 126 -5.98 13.48 0.39
C ASP A 126 -7.30 14.01 0.93
N GLN A 127 -7.31 14.27 2.23
CA GLN A 127 -8.47 14.78 2.92
C GLN A 127 -8.16 16.19 3.38
N PRO A 128 -9.08 17.14 3.20
CA PRO A 128 -8.85 18.47 3.72
C PRO A 128 -8.74 18.41 5.23
N VAL A 129 -7.78 19.19 5.78
CA VAL A 129 -7.68 19.36 7.22
C VAL A 129 -8.85 20.21 7.64
N ILE A 130 -9.77 19.64 8.40
CA ILE A 130 -10.91 20.37 8.91
C ILE A 130 -10.49 20.98 10.24
N ASP A 131 -10.25 22.28 10.24
CA ASP A 131 -10.02 23.02 11.47
C ASP A 131 -11.36 23.25 12.15
N THR A 132 -11.60 22.51 13.18
CA THR A 132 -12.77 22.73 14.01
C THR A 132 -12.32 23.12 15.40
#